data_c6d3e323fca763c6c4d4a1ba1e091083
#
_entry.id   c6d3e323fca763c6c4d4a1ba1e091083
#
_cell.length_a   1.000
_cell.length_b   1.000
_cell.length_c   1.000
_cell.angle_alpha   90.00
_cell.angle_beta   90.00
_cell.angle_gamma   90.00
#
_symmetry.space_group_name_H-M   'P 1'
#
loop_
_entity.id
_entity.type
_entity.pdbx_description
1 polymer ?
#
loop_
_entity_poly.entity_id
_entity_poly.type
_entity_poly.pdbx_seq_one_letter_code
_entity_poly.pdbx_strand_id
1 'polypeptide(L)'
;MTTETTNEVTEVTQQTVKEVSRFAQYIQDNIPTLIGFGIRVLLALVFFFIGRILIKWIRKIVRRSIERSSADKGVEQFVDSVLKFALYFLLIFSIASKFGVDTTSVAALIASGGVAIGLALQGSLSNFCRRRADPSVEAI
;
A
#
# COMPACT_ATOMS: atom_id res chain seq x y z
N MET A 1 45.82 21.99 46.82
CA MET A 1 44.93 22.71 45.93
C MET A 1 45.06 22.29 44.47
N THR A 2 46.21 21.87 43.99
CA THR A 2 46.43 21.43 42.58
C THR A 2 46.05 19.96 42.28
N THR A 3 45.99 19.11 43.29
CA THR A 3 45.65 17.67 43.11
C THR A 3 44.17 17.41 43.01
N GLU A 4 43.33 18.22 43.65
CA GLU A 4 41.87 18.10 43.60
C GLU A 4 41.30 18.48 42.22
N THR A 5 41.78 19.59 41.65
CA THR A 5 41.37 20.06 40.34
C THR A 5 41.77 19.06 39.22
N THR A 6 42.91 18.39 39.35
CA THR A 6 43.35 17.37 38.39
C THR A 6 42.47 16.12 38.43
N ASN A 7 41.99 15.73 39.61
CA ASN A 7 41.09 14.59 39.77
C ASN A 7 39.69 14.88 39.21
N GLU A 8 39.12 16.06 39.45
CA GLU A 8 37.83 16.48 38.88
C GLU A 8 37.87 16.53 37.35
N VAL A 9 38.91 17.11 36.76
CA VAL A 9 39.07 17.15 35.32
C VAL A 9 39.20 15.75 34.73
N THR A 10 39.88 14.83 35.43
CA THR A 10 40.02 13.45 34.97
C THR A 10 38.70 12.70 35.04
N GLU A 11 37.90 12.88 36.08
CA GLU A 11 36.58 12.27 36.22
C GLU A 11 35.60 12.78 35.15
N VAL A 12 35.52 14.08 34.92
CA VAL A 12 34.68 14.68 33.89
C VAL A 12 35.09 14.19 32.49
N THR A 13 36.39 14.10 32.22
CA THR A 13 36.89 13.59 30.96
C THR A 13 36.53 12.11 30.76
N GLN A 14 36.65 11.29 31.78
CA GLN A 14 36.27 9.88 31.72
C GLN A 14 34.75 9.67 31.56
N GLN A 15 33.93 10.49 32.20
CA GLN A 15 32.49 10.47 32.01
C GLN A 15 32.11 10.84 30.56
N THR A 16 32.70 11.89 30.04
CA THR A 16 32.48 12.33 28.65
C THR A 16 32.89 11.26 27.64
N VAL A 17 34.04 10.63 27.83
CA VAL A 17 34.52 9.53 26.98
C VAL A 17 33.59 8.33 27.05
N LYS A 18 33.05 7.97 28.23
CA LYS A 18 32.07 6.89 28.39
C LYS A 18 30.77 7.18 27.67
N GLU A 19 30.29 8.43 27.73
CA GLU A 19 29.06 8.82 27.03
C GLU A 19 29.25 8.79 25.52
N VAL A 20 30.37 9.33 25.01
CA VAL A 20 30.70 9.28 23.59
C VAL A 20 30.87 7.84 23.09
N SER A 21 31.51 6.97 23.89
CA SER A 21 31.64 5.55 23.53
C SER A 21 30.32 4.80 23.51
N ARG A 22 29.40 5.09 24.42
CA ARG A 22 28.03 4.53 24.41
C ARG A 22 27.26 5.01 23.18
N PHE A 23 27.40 6.27 22.85
CA PHE A 23 26.73 6.85 21.67
C PHE A 23 27.28 6.24 20.37
N ALA A 24 28.60 6.05 20.30
CA ALA A 24 29.26 5.37 19.18
C ALA A 24 28.83 3.90 19.05
N GLN A 25 28.74 3.18 20.16
CA GLN A 25 28.22 1.80 20.17
C GLN A 25 26.75 1.74 19.75
N TYR A 26 25.93 2.66 20.26
CA TYR A 26 24.51 2.74 19.88
C TYR A 26 24.32 2.99 18.37
N ILE A 27 25.17 3.81 17.78
CA ILE A 27 25.18 4.06 16.32
C ILE A 27 25.67 2.81 15.59
N GLN A 28 26.75 2.17 16.03
CA GLN A 28 27.29 0.99 15.37
C GLN A 28 26.35 -0.21 15.41
N ASP A 29 25.64 -0.43 16.51
CA ASP A 29 24.66 -1.51 16.63
C ASP A 29 23.41 -1.27 15.77
N ASN A 30 23.06 -0.02 15.51
CA ASN A 30 21.90 0.34 14.69
C ASN A 30 22.21 0.56 13.19
N ILE A 31 23.48 0.69 12.82
CA ILE A 31 23.89 0.85 11.40
C ILE A 31 23.34 -0.28 10.52
N PRO A 32 23.48 -1.58 10.86
CA PRO A 32 22.95 -2.65 10.01
C PRO A 32 21.42 -2.60 9.92
N THR A 33 20.73 -2.17 10.97
CA THR A 33 19.28 -1.99 10.98
C THR A 33 18.85 -0.81 10.08
N LEU A 34 19.57 0.31 10.14
CA LEU A 34 19.32 1.49 9.29
C LEU A 34 19.58 1.19 7.82
N ILE A 35 20.67 0.50 7.51
CA ILE A 35 20.99 0.06 6.14
C ILE A 35 19.90 -0.90 5.64
N GLY A 36 19.51 -1.87 6.46
CA GLY A 36 18.45 -2.82 6.13
C GLY A 36 17.11 -2.12 5.88
N PHE A 37 16.78 -1.10 6.68
CA PHE A 37 15.59 -0.29 6.47
C PHE A 37 15.67 0.54 5.18
N GLY A 38 16.82 1.17 4.92
CA GLY A 38 17.07 1.92 3.67
C GLY A 38 16.89 1.06 2.43
N ILE A 39 17.43 -0.17 2.43
CA ILE A 39 17.26 -1.13 1.33
C ILE A 39 15.78 -1.50 1.16
N ARG A 40 15.04 -1.74 2.24
CA ARG A 40 13.60 -2.05 2.18
C ARG A 40 12.80 -0.90 1.57
N VAL A 41 13.11 0.34 1.96
CA VAL A 41 12.47 1.54 1.40
C VAL A 41 12.79 1.67 -0.09
N LEU A 42 14.03 1.45 -0.50
CA LEU A 42 14.43 1.52 -1.90
C LEU A 42 13.73 0.46 -2.74
N LEU A 43 13.66 -0.77 -2.25
CA LEU A 43 12.91 -1.85 -2.90
C LEU A 43 11.40 -1.53 -2.98
N ALA A 44 10.83 -0.94 -1.93
CA ALA A 44 9.43 -0.52 -1.93
C ALA A 44 9.14 0.57 -2.98
N LEU A 45 10.06 1.53 -3.15
CA LEU A 45 9.96 2.54 -4.19
C LEU A 45 10.02 1.93 -5.60
N VAL A 46 10.97 1.04 -5.85
CA VAL A 46 11.06 0.33 -7.13
C VAL A 46 9.78 -0.45 -7.40
N PHE A 47 9.27 -1.16 -6.40
CA PHE A 47 8.03 -1.93 -6.50
C PHE A 47 6.81 -1.01 -6.77
N PHE A 48 6.77 0.15 -6.12
CA PHE A 48 5.74 1.16 -6.34
C PHE A 48 5.75 1.69 -7.78
N PHE A 49 6.93 2.03 -8.33
CA PHE A 49 7.04 2.51 -9.71
C PHE A 49 6.62 1.45 -10.71
N ILE A 50 7.06 0.21 -10.55
CA ILE A 50 6.67 -0.92 -11.40
C ILE A 50 5.16 -1.14 -11.30
N GLY A 51 4.60 -1.18 -10.10
CA GLY A 51 3.18 -1.35 -9.86
C GLY A 51 2.34 -0.25 -10.52
N ARG A 52 2.78 1.00 -10.43
CA ARG A 52 2.10 2.13 -11.09
C ARG A 52 2.08 2.00 -12.61
N ILE A 53 3.15 1.49 -13.21
CA ILE A 53 3.22 1.23 -14.66
C ILE A 53 2.25 0.11 -15.05
N LEU A 54 2.26 -0.99 -14.27
CA LEU A 54 1.33 -2.11 -14.47
C LEU A 54 -0.14 -1.66 -14.37
N ILE A 55 -0.48 -0.88 -13.35
CA ILE A 55 -1.83 -0.35 -13.15
C ILE A 55 -2.28 0.47 -14.35
N LYS A 56 -1.42 1.34 -14.86
CA LYS A 56 -1.72 2.12 -16.07
C LYS A 56 -1.97 1.21 -17.27
N TRP A 57 -1.19 0.16 -17.42
CA TRP A 57 -1.29 -0.78 -18.53
C TRP A 57 -2.59 -1.60 -18.46
N ILE A 58 -2.91 -2.16 -17.29
CA ILE A 58 -4.16 -2.88 -17.04
C ILE A 58 -5.37 -1.99 -17.31
N ARG A 59 -5.40 -0.77 -16.78
CA ARG A 59 -6.50 0.18 -17.01
C ARG A 59 -6.66 0.51 -18.50
N LYS A 60 -5.57 0.67 -19.22
CA LYS A 60 -5.61 0.92 -20.68
C LYS A 60 -6.23 -0.25 -21.45
N ILE A 61 -5.92 -1.49 -21.06
CA ILE A 61 -6.49 -2.70 -21.68
C ILE A 61 -7.98 -2.79 -21.39
N VAL A 62 -8.36 -2.64 -20.11
CA VAL A 62 -9.77 -2.73 -19.68
C VAL A 62 -10.60 -1.64 -20.34
N ARG A 63 -10.12 -0.40 -20.36
CA ARG A 63 -10.80 0.71 -21.01
C ARG A 63 -11.04 0.45 -22.50
N ARG A 64 -10.02 -0.02 -23.22
CA ARG A 64 -10.18 -0.40 -24.65
C ARG A 64 -11.19 -1.52 -24.87
N SER A 65 -11.26 -2.46 -23.91
CA SER A 65 -12.22 -3.57 -23.98
C SER A 65 -13.65 -3.06 -23.79
N ILE A 66 -13.86 -2.13 -22.89
CA ILE A 66 -15.18 -1.53 -22.60
C ILE A 66 -15.61 -0.61 -23.75
N GLU A 67 -14.72 0.22 -24.30
CA GLU A 67 -15.00 1.08 -25.44
C GLU A 67 -15.49 0.29 -26.67
N ARG A 68 -15.01 -0.93 -26.85
CA ARG A 68 -15.45 -1.85 -27.92
C ARG A 68 -16.82 -2.49 -27.67
N SER A 69 -17.29 -2.50 -26.43
CA SER A 69 -18.51 -3.19 -26.02
C SER A 69 -19.77 -2.33 -26.10
N SER A 70 -19.73 -1.12 -26.68
CA SER A 70 -20.87 -0.18 -26.72
C SER A 70 -21.50 0.09 -25.36
N ALA A 71 -20.70 -0.01 -24.28
CA ALA A 71 -21.16 0.27 -22.94
C ALA A 71 -21.42 1.78 -22.76
N ASP A 72 -22.42 2.10 -21.95
CA ASP A 72 -22.71 3.48 -21.56
C ASP A 72 -21.49 4.14 -20.91
N LYS A 73 -21.23 5.40 -21.23
CA LYS A 73 -20.12 6.19 -20.65
C LYS A 73 -20.10 6.19 -19.12
N GLY A 74 -21.28 6.10 -18.49
CA GLY A 74 -21.39 5.98 -17.03
C GLY A 74 -20.82 4.68 -16.50
N VAL A 75 -21.05 3.57 -17.17
CA VAL A 75 -20.52 2.26 -16.81
C VAL A 75 -18.99 2.23 -16.97
N GLU A 76 -18.48 2.81 -18.05
CA GLU A 76 -17.03 2.92 -18.30
C GLU A 76 -16.34 3.69 -17.15
N GLN A 77 -16.86 4.85 -16.77
CA GLN A 77 -16.31 5.66 -15.69
C GLN A 77 -16.38 4.97 -14.35
N PHE A 78 -17.49 4.29 -14.06
CA PHE A 78 -17.65 3.55 -12.82
C PHE A 78 -16.65 2.40 -12.71
N VAL A 79 -16.55 1.58 -13.75
CA VAL A 79 -15.60 0.46 -13.79
C VAL A 79 -14.16 0.94 -13.69
N ASP A 80 -13.78 2.01 -14.40
CA ASP A 80 -12.44 2.58 -14.33
C ASP A 80 -12.12 3.10 -12.91
N SER A 81 -13.07 3.73 -12.25
CA SER A 81 -12.90 4.25 -10.89
C SER A 81 -12.74 3.12 -9.86
N VAL A 82 -13.58 2.10 -9.93
CA VAL A 82 -13.50 0.93 -9.05
C VAL A 82 -12.19 0.17 -9.28
N LEU A 83 -11.84 -0.06 -10.54
CA LEU A 83 -10.61 -0.75 -10.91
C LEU A 83 -9.36 0.03 -10.44
N LYS A 84 -9.35 1.34 -10.64
CA LYS A 84 -8.29 2.22 -10.16
C LYS A 84 -8.14 2.09 -8.63
N PHE A 85 -9.24 2.22 -7.91
CA PHE A 85 -9.23 2.13 -6.44
C PHE A 85 -8.71 0.77 -5.99
N ALA A 86 -9.24 -0.32 -6.54
CA ALA A 86 -8.84 -1.68 -6.18
C ALA A 86 -7.36 -1.96 -6.46
N LEU A 87 -6.85 -1.56 -7.63
CA LEU A 87 -5.45 -1.79 -8.01
C LEU A 87 -4.48 -0.96 -7.17
N TYR A 88 -4.78 0.32 -6.90
CA TYR A 88 -3.96 1.14 -6.00
C TYR A 88 -4.00 0.62 -4.57
N PHE A 89 -5.16 0.17 -4.11
CA PHE A 89 -5.30 -0.42 -2.79
C PHE A 89 -4.43 -1.68 -2.65
N LEU A 90 -4.48 -2.59 -3.63
CA LEU A 90 -3.63 -3.78 -3.66
C LEU A 90 -2.13 -3.43 -3.71
N LEU A 91 -1.76 -2.40 -4.46
CA LEU A 91 -0.37 -1.95 -4.55
C LEU A 91 0.13 -1.44 -3.20
N ILE A 92 -0.62 -0.54 -2.54
CA ILE A 92 -0.27 -0.01 -1.22
C ILE A 92 -0.20 -1.14 -0.19
N PHE A 93 -1.15 -2.05 -0.23
CA PHE A 93 -1.20 -3.19 0.66
C PHE A 93 -0.01 -4.15 0.47
N SER A 94 0.38 -4.41 -0.77
CA SER A 94 1.56 -5.20 -1.10
C SER A 94 2.85 -4.55 -0.59
N ILE A 95 2.94 -3.23 -0.63
CA ILE A 95 4.07 -2.49 -0.07
C ILE A 95 4.07 -2.56 1.46
N ALA A 96 2.93 -2.32 2.11
CA ALA A 96 2.80 -2.40 3.56
C ALA A 96 3.21 -3.77 4.11
N SER A 97 2.87 -4.84 3.38
CA SER A 97 3.30 -6.20 3.68
C SER A 97 4.84 -6.37 3.74
N LYS A 98 5.58 -5.63 2.90
CA LYS A 98 7.06 -5.65 2.90
C LYS A 98 7.65 -4.95 4.13
N PHE A 99 6.91 -4.07 4.77
CA PHE A 99 7.30 -3.41 6.02
C PHE A 99 6.90 -4.19 7.28
N GLY A 100 6.36 -5.39 7.12
CA GLY A 100 5.98 -6.27 8.24
C GLY A 100 4.59 -6.00 8.80
N VAL A 101 3.74 -5.27 8.07
CA VAL A 101 2.34 -5.11 8.45
C VAL A 101 1.63 -6.46 8.28
N ASP A 102 0.94 -6.91 9.33
CA ASP A 102 0.15 -8.14 9.25
C ASP A 102 -1.01 -7.96 8.27
N THR A 103 -0.86 -8.65 7.14
CA THR A 103 -1.80 -8.57 6.02
C THR A 103 -3.01 -9.47 6.21
N THR A 104 -2.97 -10.40 7.15
CA THR A 104 -4.03 -11.41 7.34
C THR A 104 -5.33 -10.76 7.81
N SER A 105 -5.25 -9.86 8.79
CA SER A 105 -6.42 -9.15 9.31
C SER A 105 -7.06 -8.23 8.27
N VAL A 106 -6.23 -7.57 7.47
CA VAL A 106 -6.72 -6.67 6.42
C VAL A 106 -7.31 -7.47 5.25
N ALA A 107 -6.71 -8.63 4.89
CA ALA A 107 -7.27 -9.52 3.89
C ALA A 107 -8.65 -10.04 4.30
N ALA A 108 -8.86 -10.38 5.58
CA ALA A 108 -10.16 -10.77 6.11
C ALA A 108 -11.20 -9.64 6.00
N LEU A 109 -10.82 -8.39 6.30
CA LEU A 109 -11.70 -7.24 6.13
C LEU A 109 -12.07 -6.99 4.67
N ILE A 110 -11.11 -7.13 3.75
CA ILE A 110 -11.36 -7.00 2.31
C ILE A 110 -12.30 -8.10 1.82
N ALA A 111 -12.08 -9.34 2.25
CA ALA A 111 -12.92 -10.47 1.87
C ALA A 111 -14.37 -10.26 2.35
N SER A 112 -14.58 -9.86 3.61
CA SER A 112 -15.90 -9.59 4.14
C SER A 112 -16.59 -8.40 3.46
N GLY A 113 -15.86 -7.32 3.21
CA GLY A 113 -16.34 -6.16 2.45
C GLY A 113 -16.68 -6.53 1.00
N GLY A 114 -15.85 -7.36 0.36
CA GLY A 114 -16.08 -7.88 -0.99
C GLY A 114 -17.35 -8.71 -1.10
N VAL A 115 -17.61 -9.56 -0.12
CA VAL A 115 -18.87 -10.34 -0.03
C VAL A 115 -20.06 -9.40 0.14
N ALA A 116 -19.98 -8.40 1.02
CA ALA A 116 -21.05 -7.44 1.22
C ALA A 116 -21.37 -6.65 -0.05
N ILE A 117 -20.35 -6.18 -0.77
CA ILE A 117 -20.50 -5.48 -2.05
C ILE A 117 -21.06 -6.44 -3.12
N GLY A 118 -20.58 -7.68 -3.17
CA GLY A 118 -21.08 -8.70 -4.09
C GLY A 118 -22.57 -8.97 -3.91
N LEU A 119 -23.02 -9.12 -2.67
CA LEU A 119 -24.44 -9.28 -2.34
C LEU A 119 -25.27 -8.04 -2.70
N ALA A 120 -24.75 -6.84 -2.44
CA ALA A 120 -25.44 -5.59 -2.79
C ALA A 120 -25.59 -5.43 -4.32
N LEU A 121 -24.59 -5.84 -5.09
CA LEU A 121 -24.62 -5.79 -6.55
C LEU A 121 -25.48 -6.91 -7.18
N GLN A 122 -25.68 -8.02 -6.48
CA GLN A 122 -26.45 -9.16 -7.00
C GLN A 122 -27.88 -8.79 -7.38
N GLY A 123 -28.55 -7.97 -6.57
CA GLY A 123 -29.89 -7.46 -6.86
C GLY A 123 -29.94 -6.55 -8.09
N SER A 124 -28.95 -5.69 -8.24
CA SER A 124 -28.87 -4.76 -9.38
C SER A 124 -28.55 -5.51 -10.69
N LEU A 125 -27.66 -6.50 -10.62
CA LEU A 125 -27.29 -7.32 -11.78
C LEU A 125 -28.44 -8.23 -12.24
N SER A 126 -29.19 -8.80 -11.32
CA SER A 126 -30.38 -9.58 -11.60
C SER A 126 -31.46 -8.76 -12.30
N ASN A 127 -31.70 -7.55 -11.84
CA ASN A 127 -32.64 -6.62 -12.47
C ASN A 127 -32.20 -6.19 -13.87
N PHE A 128 -30.90 -5.99 -14.06
CA PHE A 128 -30.33 -5.62 -15.37
C PHE A 128 -30.43 -6.78 -16.37
N CYS A 129 -30.11 -8.02 -15.97
CA CYS A 129 -30.26 -9.20 -16.83
C CYS A 129 -31.73 -9.48 -17.17
N ARG A 130 -32.65 -9.28 -16.23
CA ARG A 130 -34.09 -9.47 -16.45
C ARG A 130 -34.63 -8.44 -17.43
N ARG A 131 -34.19 -7.19 -17.38
CA ARG A 131 -34.60 -6.12 -18.28
C ARG A 131 -34.12 -6.37 -19.73
N ARG A 132 -32.98 -7.04 -19.91
CA ARG A 132 -32.44 -7.38 -21.23
C ARG A 132 -33.04 -8.66 -21.81
N ALA A 133 -33.58 -9.53 -20.97
CA ALA A 133 -34.22 -10.80 -21.39
C ALA A 133 -35.71 -10.66 -21.71
N ASP A 134 -36.31 -9.50 -21.47
CA ASP A 134 -37.73 -9.26 -21.70
C ASP A 134 -37.94 -8.49 -23.03
N PRO A 135 -38.22 -9.21 -24.16
CA PRO A 135 -38.41 -8.57 -25.45
C PRO A 135 -39.70 -7.74 -25.52
N SER A 136 -40.57 -7.84 -24.52
CA SER A 136 -41.82 -7.08 -24.46
C SER A 136 -41.65 -5.62 -24.09
N VAL A 137 -40.49 -5.20 -23.61
CA VAL A 137 -40.19 -3.79 -23.28
C VAL A 137 -39.73 -3.01 -24.52
N GLU A 138 -39.26 -3.68 -25.55
CA GLU A 138 -38.85 -3.05 -26.83
C GLU A 138 -40.01 -2.80 -27.78
N ALA A 139 -41.17 -3.35 -27.50
CA ALA A 139 -42.39 -3.21 -28.33
C ALA A 139 -43.34 -2.08 -27.88
N ILE A 140 -42.93 -1.30 -26.88
CA ILE A 140 -43.63 -0.08 -26.42
C ILE A 140 -42.72 1.11 -26.63
#